data_dea7afbdc15b6207dea6f06b15466563
#
_entry.id   dea7afbdc15b6207dea6f06b15466563
#
_cell.length_a   1.000
_cell.length_b   1.000
_cell.length_c   1.000
_cell.angle_alpha   90.00
_cell.angle_beta   90.00
_cell.angle_gamma   90.00
#
_symmetry.space_group_name_H-M   'P 1'
#
loop_
_entity.id
_entity.type
_entity.pdbx_description
1 polymer ?
#
loop_
_entity_poly.entity_id
_entity_poly.type
_entity_poly.pdbx_seq_one_letter_code
_entity_poly.pdbx_strand_id
1 'polypeptide(L)'
;MSDHPVHDPGSFRPVPKTGVIYVMSEAAQRGFHYGHPDWANLGQGAPETGPLPGAPERLHTVSMGDANHEYAPVGGLLALREAVAQLYNTRYRRGMASQYTADNVAISSGGRAGLTRIAAALGNTHLGHLLPDYTAYAELLDNFRAFVPIPIVVDQENGFRLSPRALEREILGRGIGAMLFSNPCNPTGQRLGGHELSELLDVARRTRCNLILDEFYSHYLYDHPIDNPPSESAAAAVEDVNVDPVLIVDGLTKNWRYPGWRLSWTLGPKDVVGRLISAGSFLDGGPAHPLQLAAIPLLDPAVA
;
A
#
# COMPACT_ATOMS: atom_id res chain seq x y z
N MET A 1 -10.09 -36.59 25.32
CA MET A 1 -9.21 -35.40 25.32
C MET A 1 -7.79 -35.93 25.50
N SER A 2 -7.02 -35.99 24.43
CA SER A 2 -5.62 -36.46 24.50
C SER A 2 -4.74 -35.30 24.94
N ASP A 3 -4.29 -35.34 26.19
CA ASP A 3 -3.23 -34.48 26.70
C ASP A 3 -1.91 -34.82 25.99
N HIS A 4 -1.74 -34.29 24.79
CA HIS A 4 -0.41 -34.19 24.22
C HIS A 4 0.28 -32.98 24.87
N PRO A 5 1.45 -33.19 25.51
CA PRO A 5 2.19 -32.07 26.06
C PRO A 5 2.43 -31.07 24.93
N VAL A 6 2.01 -29.81 25.14
CA VAL A 6 2.32 -28.72 24.23
C VAL A 6 3.84 -28.64 24.18
N HIS A 7 4.42 -29.06 23.07
CA HIS A 7 5.86 -28.95 22.85
C HIS A 7 6.21 -27.44 22.84
N ASP A 8 6.92 -26.99 23.85
CA ASP A 8 7.48 -25.64 23.88
C ASP A 8 8.50 -25.54 22.75
N PRO A 9 8.25 -24.75 21.71
CA PRO A 9 9.17 -24.60 20.58
C PRO A 9 10.46 -23.85 20.94
N GLY A 10 10.64 -23.46 22.20
CA GLY A 10 11.87 -22.85 22.72
C GLY A 10 12.20 -21.50 22.11
N SER A 11 12.93 -21.52 21.00
CA SER A 11 13.41 -20.28 20.34
C SER A 11 12.36 -19.48 19.59
N PHE A 12 11.17 -20.03 19.35
CA PHE A 12 10.09 -19.34 18.63
C PHE A 12 9.14 -18.67 19.61
N ARG A 13 8.97 -17.35 19.48
CA ARG A 13 7.96 -16.62 20.25
C ARG A 13 6.55 -16.96 19.77
N PRO A 14 5.54 -16.96 20.66
CA PRO A 14 4.15 -17.01 20.22
C PRO A 14 3.83 -15.82 19.32
N VAL A 15 3.21 -16.11 18.17
CA VAL A 15 2.67 -15.08 17.28
C VAL A 15 1.15 -15.21 17.28
N PRO A 16 0.42 -14.25 17.87
CA PRO A 16 -1.03 -14.35 17.96
C PRO A 16 -1.66 -14.25 16.57
N LYS A 17 -2.78 -14.94 16.38
CA LYS A 17 -3.62 -14.74 15.21
C LYS A 17 -4.36 -13.43 15.40
N THR A 18 -4.16 -12.47 14.50
CA THR A 18 -4.80 -11.16 14.55
C THR A 18 -5.57 -10.87 13.25
N GLY A 19 -6.43 -9.84 13.27
CA GLY A 19 -7.15 -9.37 12.10
C GLY A 19 -7.93 -10.46 11.36
N VAL A 20 -7.82 -10.48 10.05
CA VAL A 20 -8.56 -11.41 9.17
C VAL A 20 -8.26 -12.88 9.49
N ILE A 21 -7.02 -13.24 9.84
CA ILE A 21 -6.66 -14.63 10.15
C ILE A 21 -7.43 -15.12 11.38
N TYR A 22 -7.55 -14.29 12.40
CA TYR A 22 -8.33 -14.63 13.60
C TYR A 22 -9.81 -14.83 13.24
N VAL A 23 -10.42 -13.85 12.58
CA VAL A 23 -11.85 -13.90 12.20
C VAL A 23 -12.17 -15.12 11.34
N MET A 24 -11.34 -15.39 10.32
CA MET A 24 -11.56 -16.54 9.42
C MET A 24 -11.32 -17.89 10.12
N SER A 25 -10.38 -17.95 11.05
CA SER A 25 -10.15 -19.15 11.87
C SER A 25 -11.34 -19.45 12.76
N GLU A 26 -11.93 -18.43 13.40
CA GLU A 26 -13.13 -18.56 14.22
C GLU A 26 -14.36 -18.94 13.39
N ALA A 27 -14.52 -18.37 12.21
CA ALA A 27 -15.59 -18.71 11.29
C ALA A 27 -15.49 -20.18 10.83
N ALA A 28 -14.29 -20.62 10.46
CA ALA A 28 -14.06 -22.01 10.04
C ALA A 28 -14.40 -23.03 11.13
N GLN A 29 -14.08 -22.73 12.41
CA GLN A 29 -14.46 -23.57 13.54
C GLN A 29 -16.00 -23.70 13.72
N ARG A 30 -16.75 -22.73 13.19
CA ARG A 30 -18.22 -22.70 13.20
C ARG A 30 -18.85 -23.23 11.90
N GLY A 31 -18.06 -23.85 11.04
CA GLY A 31 -18.52 -24.49 9.81
C GLY A 31 -18.45 -23.61 8.56
N PHE A 32 -17.89 -22.41 8.63
CA PHE A 32 -17.68 -21.59 7.44
C PHE A 32 -16.65 -22.22 6.49
N HIS A 33 -16.98 -22.25 5.20
CA HIS A 33 -16.06 -22.44 4.11
C HIS A 33 -16.47 -21.57 2.92
N TYR A 34 -15.53 -21.26 2.05
CA TYR A 34 -15.84 -20.47 0.85
C TYR A 34 -16.87 -21.21 -0.04
N GLY A 35 -17.91 -20.49 -0.47
CA GLY A 35 -19.01 -21.05 -1.24
C GLY A 35 -20.11 -21.72 -0.40
N HIS A 36 -20.04 -21.66 0.94
CA HIS A 36 -21.14 -22.15 1.80
C HIS A 36 -22.39 -21.30 1.59
N PRO A 37 -23.57 -21.91 1.22
CA PRO A 37 -24.76 -21.16 0.80
C PRO A 37 -25.40 -20.33 1.92
N ASP A 38 -25.25 -20.74 3.17
CA ASP A 38 -25.89 -20.09 4.31
C ASP A 38 -24.98 -19.06 5.01
N TRP A 39 -23.80 -18.74 4.45
CA TRP A 39 -22.87 -17.81 5.04
C TRP A 39 -22.60 -16.62 4.13
N ALA A 40 -22.64 -15.41 4.71
CA ALA A 40 -22.14 -14.19 4.09
C ALA A 40 -20.79 -13.81 4.71
N ASN A 41 -19.71 -13.82 3.92
CA ASN A 41 -18.40 -13.46 4.41
C ASN A 41 -18.22 -11.94 4.49
N LEU A 42 -18.44 -11.37 5.66
CA LEU A 42 -18.18 -9.97 5.98
C LEU A 42 -16.90 -9.79 6.82
N GLY A 43 -16.18 -10.87 7.11
CA GLY A 43 -14.97 -10.89 7.93
C GLY A 43 -13.68 -10.61 7.17
N GLN A 44 -13.72 -10.66 5.84
CA GLN A 44 -12.58 -10.37 4.99
C GLN A 44 -12.96 -9.35 3.92
N GLY A 45 -12.51 -8.12 4.08
CA GLY A 45 -12.64 -7.07 3.06
C GLY A 45 -11.80 -7.41 1.82
N ALA A 46 -12.46 -7.85 0.75
CA ALA A 46 -11.84 -8.10 -0.54
C ALA A 46 -12.69 -7.44 -1.65
N PRO A 47 -12.06 -6.93 -2.73
CA PRO A 47 -12.82 -6.45 -3.86
C PRO A 47 -13.52 -7.61 -4.57
N GLU A 48 -14.66 -7.32 -5.21
CA GLU A 48 -15.26 -8.25 -6.15
C GLU A 48 -14.28 -8.56 -7.29
N THR A 49 -13.97 -9.83 -7.52
CA THR A 49 -12.95 -10.25 -8.49
C THR A 49 -13.53 -10.71 -9.83
N GLY A 50 -14.84 -10.87 -9.91
CA GLY A 50 -15.56 -11.25 -11.13
C GLY A 50 -15.63 -10.13 -12.18
N PRO A 51 -16.26 -10.40 -13.34
CA PRO A 51 -16.56 -9.38 -14.33
C PRO A 51 -17.49 -8.31 -13.73
N LEU A 52 -17.24 -7.06 -14.06
CA LEU A 52 -18.12 -5.95 -13.70
C LEU A 52 -18.49 -5.16 -14.97
N PRO A 53 -19.74 -4.67 -15.09
CA PRO A 53 -20.12 -3.80 -16.19
C PRO A 53 -19.19 -2.59 -16.30
N GLY A 54 -18.72 -2.31 -17.53
CA GLY A 54 -17.83 -1.20 -17.79
C GLY A 54 -16.35 -1.38 -17.37
N ALA A 55 -16.03 -2.45 -16.64
CA ALA A 55 -14.64 -2.75 -16.31
C ALA A 55 -13.92 -3.48 -17.46
N PRO A 56 -12.59 -3.33 -17.59
CA PRO A 56 -11.80 -4.10 -18.53
C PRO A 56 -11.96 -5.61 -18.33
N GLU A 57 -11.81 -6.38 -19.41
CA GLU A 57 -11.85 -7.84 -19.34
C GLU A 57 -10.77 -8.38 -18.39
N ARG A 58 -11.14 -9.41 -17.62
CA ARG A 58 -10.24 -10.04 -16.67
C ARG A 58 -9.23 -10.92 -17.40
N LEU A 59 -7.96 -10.86 -16.98
CA LEU A 59 -6.95 -11.81 -17.44
C LEU A 59 -7.18 -13.17 -16.78
N HIS A 60 -7.41 -14.18 -17.59
CA HIS A 60 -7.63 -15.56 -17.15
C HIS A 60 -6.40 -16.44 -17.35
N THR A 61 -5.43 -16.00 -18.17
CA THR A 61 -4.21 -16.73 -18.46
C THR A 61 -2.99 -15.83 -18.33
N VAL A 62 -1.90 -16.40 -17.84
CA VAL A 62 -0.58 -15.78 -17.83
C VAL A 62 0.33 -16.64 -18.71
N SER A 63 0.84 -16.06 -19.79
CA SER A 63 1.77 -16.76 -20.67
C SER A 63 3.12 -16.91 -20.00
N MET A 64 3.71 -18.11 -20.09
CA MET A 64 5.05 -18.38 -19.57
C MET A 64 5.93 -18.92 -20.69
N GLY A 65 7.00 -18.20 -21.01
CA GLY A 65 8.09 -18.67 -21.85
C GLY A 65 9.33 -18.96 -21.02
N ASP A 66 10.37 -19.52 -21.61
CA ASP A 66 11.60 -19.94 -20.91
C ASP A 66 12.23 -18.80 -20.10
N ALA A 67 12.26 -17.60 -20.65
CA ALA A 67 12.79 -16.40 -19.95
C ALA A 67 12.02 -16.03 -18.69
N ASN A 68 10.77 -16.45 -18.54
CA ASN A 68 9.95 -16.13 -17.37
C ASN A 68 10.27 -17.01 -16.15
N HIS A 69 11.08 -18.05 -16.33
CA HIS A 69 11.60 -18.89 -15.25
C HIS A 69 12.86 -18.27 -14.58
N GLU A 70 13.47 -17.28 -15.23
CA GLU A 70 14.61 -16.55 -14.68
C GLU A 70 14.18 -15.51 -13.64
N TYR A 71 15.12 -15.15 -12.77
CA TYR A 71 14.89 -14.06 -11.82
C TYR A 71 14.61 -12.73 -12.54
N ALA A 72 13.60 -12.02 -12.08
CA ALA A 72 13.43 -10.62 -12.42
C ALA A 72 14.33 -9.73 -11.55
N PRO A 73 14.67 -8.52 -11.99
CA PRO A 73 15.35 -7.55 -11.13
C PRO A 73 14.58 -7.31 -9.83
N VAL A 74 15.29 -7.16 -8.70
CA VAL A 74 14.68 -6.96 -7.37
C VAL A 74 13.75 -5.75 -7.33
N GLY A 75 14.09 -4.68 -8.04
CA GLY A 75 13.25 -3.48 -8.17
C GLY A 75 12.06 -3.63 -9.11
N GLY A 76 11.95 -4.76 -9.79
CA GLY A 76 10.95 -5.04 -10.82
C GLY A 76 11.46 -4.78 -12.25
N LEU A 77 10.76 -5.35 -13.22
CA LEU A 77 11.05 -5.20 -14.65
C LEU A 77 11.00 -3.71 -15.05
N LEU A 78 11.96 -3.29 -15.87
CA LEU A 78 12.01 -1.91 -16.36
C LEU A 78 10.70 -1.50 -17.03
N ALA A 79 10.16 -2.34 -17.92
CA ALA A 79 8.92 -2.05 -18.63
C ALA A 79 7.71 -1.88 -17.69
N LEU A 80 7.63 -2.63 -16.58
CA LEU A 80 6.57 -2.45 -15.59
C LEU A 80 6.75 -1.15 -14.80
N ARG A 81 7.97 -0.83 -14.41
CA ARG A 81 8.30 0.43 -13.72
C ARG A 81 7.99 1.65 -14.59
N GLU A 82 8.29 1.57 -15.89
CA GLU A 82 7.92 2.58 -16.89
C GLU A 82 6.39 2.71 -17.02
N ALA A 83 5.67 1.59 -17.10
CA ALA A 83 4.20 1.59 -17.18
C ALA A 83 3.56 2.25 -15.95
N VAL A 84 4.05 1.96 -14.74
CA VAL A 84 3.59 2.63 -13.51
C VAL A 84 3.88 4.13 -13.58
N ALA A 85 5.11 4.54 -13.92
CA ALA A 85 5.47 5.94 -14.02
C ALA A 85 4.59 6.67 -15.05
N GLN A 86 4.36 6.07 -16.22
CA GLN A 86 3.50 6.63 -17.27
C GLN A 86 2.04 6.76 -16.80
N LEU A 87 1.49 5.77 -16.10
CA LEU A 87 0.15 5.80 -15.55
C LEU A 87 -0.02 7.01 -14.63
N TYR A 88 0.88 7.19 -13.65
CA TYR A 88 0.81 8.29 -12.69
C TYR A 88 1.03 9.65 -13.36
N ASN A 89 1.95 9.76 -14.30
CA ASN A 89 2.17 10.98 -15.06
C ASN A 89 0.95 11.36 -15.89
N THR A 90 0.32 10.40 -16.55
CA THR A 90 -0.86 10.64 -17.40
C THR A 90 -2.08 11.02 -16.58
N ARG A 91 -2.29 10.38 -15.43
CA ARG A 91 -3.48 10.62 -14.60
C ARG A 91 -3.37 11.87 -13.73
N TYR A 92 -2.23 12.03 -13.07
CA TYR A 92 -2.10 12.99 -11.97
C TYR A 92 -1.14 14.14 -12.26
N ARG A 93 -0.26 14.00 -13.26
CA ARG A 93 0.82 14.95 -13.49
C ARG A 93 0.86 15.55 -14.89
N ARG A 94 -0.27 15.51 -15.59
CA ARG A 94 -0.35 16.07 -16.95
C ARG A 94 0.01 17.55 -16.96
N GLY A 95 1.02 17.92 -17.76
CA GLY A 95 1.49 19.30 -17.88
C GLY A 95 2.42 19.78 -16.77
N MET A 96 2.69 18.97 -15.75
CA MET A 96 3.67 19.32 -14.72
C MET A 96 5.10 19.10 -15.24
N ALA A 97 6.03 19.99 -14.85
CA ALA A 97 7.43 19.93 -15.29
C ALA A 97 8.18 18.71 -14.71
N SER A 98 7.93 18.38 -13.46
CA SER A 98 8.54 17.21 -12.79
C SER A 98 7.68 15.96 -13.02
N GLN A 99 8.26 14.93 -13.63
CA GLN A 99 7.59 13.68 -14.00
C GLN A 99 8.30 12.47 -13.38
N TYR A 100 7.54 11.46 -13.01
CA TYR A 100 8.11 10.18 -12.58
C TYR A 100 8.79 9.45 -13.73
N THR A 101 9.84 8.75 -13.43
CA THR A 101 10.53 7.81 -14.32
C THR A 101 10.56 6.42 -13.69
N ALA A 102 11.05 5.43 -14.41
CA ALA A 102 11.25 4.09 -13.84
C ALA A 102 12.11 4.11 -12.56
N ASP A 103 13.02 5.06 -12.40
CA ASP A 103 13.88 5.18 -11.21
C ASP A 103 13.13 5.67 -9.96
N ASN A 104 11.94 6.22 -10.15
CA ASN A 104 11.03 6.60 -9.07
C ASN A 104 10.10 5.45 -8.63
N VAL A 105 10.23 4.24 -9.19
CA VAL A 105 9.30 3.12 -8.97
C VAL A 105 10.06 1.89 -8.50
N ALA A 106 9.62 1.29 -7.40
CA ALA A 106 10.01 -0.05 -6.96
C ALA A 106 8.80 -0.98 -6.94
N ILE A 107 8.91 -2.13 -7.60
CA ILE A 107 7.87 -3.16 -7.59
C ILE A 107 8.12 -4.12 -6.43
N SER A 108 7.06 -4.59 -5.78
CA SER A 108 7.12 -5.53 -4.65
C SER A 108 6.02 -6.58 -4.69
N SER A 109 6.21 -7.67 -3.93
CA SER A 109 5.31 -8.81 -3.84
C SER A 109 4.06 -8.51 -2.98
N GLY A 110 3.32 -7.46 -3.35
CA GLY A 110 2.15 -6.93 -2.64
C GLY A 110 2.53 -5.86 -1.61
N GLY A 111 1.54 -5.04 -1.22
CA GLY A 111 1.75 -3.85 -0.40
C GLY A 111 2.50 -4.09 0.90
N ARG A 112 2.26 -5.24 1.58
CA ARG A 112 3.00 -5.56 2.81
C ARG A 112 4.50 -5.72 2.57
N ALA A 113 4.91 -6.34 1.45
CA ALA A 113 6.33 -6.42 1.09
C ALA A 113 6.91 -5.03 0.81
N GLY A 114 6.16 -4.16 0.10
CA GLY A 114 6.55 -2.77 -0.10
C GLY A 114 6.74 -2.02 1.23
N LEU A 115 5.78 -2.11 2.14
CA LEU A 115 5.87 -1.51 3.47
C LEU A 115 7.02 -2.10 4.31
N THR A 116 7.28 -3.40 4.20
CA THR A 116 8.44 -4.05 4.87
C THR A 116 9.76 -3.48 4.37
N ARG A 117 9.90 -3.27 3.04
CA ARG A 117 11.10 -2.61 2.47
C ARG A 117 11.25 -1.17 2.96
N ILE A 118 10.14 -0.41 3.05
CA ILE A 118 10.14 0.95 3.60
C ILE A 118 10.58 0.92 5.05
N ALA A 119 9.98 0.07 5.88
CA ALA A 119 10.34 -0.06 7.29
C ALA A 119 11.82 -0.45 7.48
N ALA A 120 12.35 -1.35 6.64
CA ALA A 120 13.77 -1.73 6.68
C ALA A 120 14.72 -0.61 6.23
N ALA A 121 14.25 0.32 5.38
CA ALA A 121 15.03 1.45 4.91
C ALA A 121 14.95 2.68 5.83
N LEU A 122 14.00 2.71 6.77
CA LEU A 122 13.91 3.77 7.78
C LEU A 122 15.10 3.69 8.75
N GLY A 123 15.64 4.86 9.06
CA GLY A 123 16.70 5.01 10.06
C GLY A 123 16.15 5.26 11.46
N ASN A 124 17.01 5.78 12.34
CA ASN A 124 16.64 6.18 13.69
C ASN A 124 15.74 7.44 13.64
N THR A 125 14.43 7.22 13.69
CA THR A 125 13.41 8.28 13.62
C THR A 125 12.17 7.89 14.42
N HIS A 126 11.30 8.84 14.72
CA HIS A 126 9.94 8.56 15.15
C HIS A 126 9.05 8.39 13.91
N LEU A 127 8.37 7.25 13.82
CA LEU A 127 7.41 6.96 12.76
C LEU A 127 5.98 7.08 13.30
N GLY A 128 5.28 8.15 12.94
CA GLY A 128 3.86 8.31 13.26
C GLY A 128 2.98 7.39 12.43
N HIS A 129 1.94 6.84 13.03
CA HIS A 129 0.88 6.13 12.31
C HIS A 129 -0.48 6.41 12.95
N LEU A 130 -1.57 6.43 12.17
CA LEU A 130 -2.90 6.72 12.69
C LEU A 130 -3.53 5.50 13.37
N LEU A 131 -4.42 5.75 14.33
CA LEU A 131 -5.31 4.77 14.94
C LEU A 131 -6.72 5.37 15.05
N PRO A 132 -7.76 4.73 14.47
CA PRO A 132 -7.67 3.49 13.68
C PRO A 132 -7.07 3.69 12.28
N ASP A 133 -6.34 2.71 11.79
CA ASP A 133 -5.88 2.56 10.42
C ASP A 133 -5.72 1.07 10.10
N TYR A 134 -5.10 0.70 8.99
CA TYR A 134 -4.92 -0.68 8.61
C TYR A 134 -4.20 -1.50 9.69
N THR A 135 -4.87 -2.52 10.18
CA THR A 135 -4.45 -3.27 11.38
C THR A 135 -3.05 -3.88 11.28
N ALA A 136 -2.59 -4.20 10.07
CA ALA A 136 -1.28 -4.79 9.88
C ALA A 136 -0.10 -3.82 10.07
N TYR A 137 -0.35 -2.50 10.17
CA TYR A 137 0.75 -1.55 10.39
C TYR A 137 1.41 -1.76 11.74
N ALA A 138 0.64 -1.86 12.82
CA ALA A 138 1.18 -2.01 14.15
C ALA A 138 2.06 -3.26 14.28
N GLU A 139 1.52 -4.42 13.84
CA GLU A 139 2.27 -5.68 13.89
C GLU A 139 3.51 -5.68 12.98
N LEU A 140 3.41 -5.03 11.81
CA LEU A 140 4.55 -4.91 10.89
C LEU A 140 5.64 -4.03 11.50
N LEU A 141 5.27 -2.86 12.01
CA LEU A 141 6.22 -1.88 12.56
C LEU A 141 6.91 -2.41 13.82
N ASP A 142 6.22 -3.18 14.65
CA ASP A 142 6.76 -3.77 15.89
C ASP A 142 7.90 -4.79 15.64
N ASN A 143 8.07 -5.26 14.41
CA ASN A 143 9.17 -6.16 14.06
C ASN A 143 10.50 -5.44 13.77
N PHE A 144 10.51 -4.11 13.68
CA PHE A 144 11.71 -3.32 13.39
C PHE A 144 12.19 -2.56 14.63
N ARG A 145 13.52 -2.41 14.74
CA ARG A 145 14.18 -1.78 15.88
C ARG A 145 14.88 -0.47 15.55
N ALA A 146 14.93 -0.10 14.26
CA ALA A 146 15.65 1.08 13.82
C ALA A 146 14.91 2.39 14.09
N PHE A 147 13.59 2.34 14.24
CA PHE A 147 12.73 3.51 14.50
C PHE A 147 11.78 3.24 15.68
N VAL A 148 11.15 4.30 16.17
CA VAL A 148 10.15 4.22 17.24
C VAL A 148 8.77 4.51 16.66
N PRO A 149 7.84 3.55 16.64
CA PRO A 149 6.47 3.80 16.19
C PRO A 149 5.71 4.67 17.21
N ILE A 150 5.05 5.71 16.72
CA ILE A 150 4.27 6.67 17.53
C ILE A 150 2.81 6.61 17.07
N PRO A 151 1.90 6.02 17.85
CA PRO A 151 0.48 6.01 17.51
C PRO A 151 -0.13 7.39 17.70
N ILE A 152 -0.91 7.83 16.71
CA ILE A 152 -1.71 9.06 16.74
C ILE A 152 -3.17 8.65 16.68
N VAL A 153 -3.86 8.79 17.81
CA VAL A 153 -5.28 8.44 17.91
C VAL A 153 -6.12 9.53 17.28
N VAL A 154 -6.94 9.15 16.31
CA VAL A 154 -8.01 9.99 15.76
C VAL A 154 -9.35 9.51 16.31
N ASP A 155 -10.16 10.44 16.79
CA ASP A 155 -11.37 10.11 17.52
C ASP A 155 -12.64 10.17 16.65
N GLN A 156 -13.69 9.50 17.14
CA GLN A 156 -14.98 9.44 16.49
C GLN A 156 -15.71 10.81 16.54
N GLU A 157 -15.47 11.64 17.56
CA GLU A 157 -16.13 12.94 17.72
C GLU A 157 -15.76 13.88 16.56
N ASN A 158 -14.53 13.76 16.04
CA ASN A 158 -14.06 14.46 14.85
C ASN A 158 -14.26 13.64 13.54
N GLY A 159 -15.07 12.58 13.58
CA GLY A 159 -15.29 11.69 12.44
C GLY A 159 -14.03 10.99 11.97
N PHE A 160 -13.07 10.72 12.86
CA PHE A 160 -11.75 10.13 12.56
C PHE A 160 -10.90 10.98 11.60
N ARG A 161 -11.13 12.30 11.56
CA ARG A 161 -10.35 13.21 10.70
C ARG A 161 -9.15 13.78 11.45
N LEU A 162 -8.02 13.78 10.78
CA LEU A 162 -6.83 14.51 11.20
C LEU A 162 -6.53 15.60 10.16
N SER A 163 -6.83 16.85 10.48
CA SER A 163 -6.54 17.95 9.55
C SER A 163 -5.02 18.14 9.38
N PRO A 164 -4.55 18.70 8.24
CA PRO A 164 -3.14 18.98 8.04
C PRO A 164 -2.52 19.81 9.17
N ARG A 165 -3.25 20.78 9.70
CA ARG A 165 -2.82 21.59 10.85
C ARG A 165 -2.69 20.78 12.14
N ALA A 166 -3.59 19.83 12.40
CA ALA A 166 -3.50 18.96 13.56
C ALA A 166 -2.30 18.01 13.41
N LEU A 167 -2.09 17.46 12.21
CA LEU A 167 -0.95 16.62 11.91
C LEU A 167 0.38 17.37 12.08
N GLU A 168 0.48 18.62 11.64
CA GLU A 168 1.67 19.45 11.85
C GLU A 168 2.03 19.59 13.34
N ARG A 169 1.02 19.79 14.20
CA ARG A 169 1.23 19.84 15.67
C ARG A 169 1.76 18.52 16.23
N GLU A 170 1.23 17.37 15.75
CA GLU A 170 1.71 16.05 16.15
C GLU A 170 3.17 15.84 15.71
N ILE A 171 3.48 16.16 14.45
CA ILE A 171 4.82 16.05 13.89
C ILE A 171 5.83 16.85 14.71
N LEU A 172 5.55 18.14 14.92
CA LEU A 172 6.45 19.04 15.64
C LEU A 172 6.52 18.71 17.14
N GLY A 173 5.38 18.40 17.77
CA GLY A 173 5.30 18.12 19.21
C GLY A 173 5.96 16.81 19.63
N ARG A 174 6.03 15.82 18.74
CA ARG A 174 6.60 14.50 19.03
C ARG A 174 7.90 14.19 18.26
N GLY A 175 8.38 15.14 17.46
CA GLY A 175 9.60 14.98 16.65
C GLY A 175 9.46 13.85 15.63
N ILE A 176 8.31 13.74 14.97
CA ILE A 176 8.02 12.70 14.00
C ILE A 176 8.75 13.02 12.69
N GLY A 177 9.59 12.11 12.24
CA GLY A 177 10.35 12.26 10.99
C GLY A 177 9.74 11.51 9.80
N ALA A 178 8.79 10.60 10.06
CA ALA A 178 8.03 9.93 9.02
C ALA A 178 6.60 9.64 9.50
N MET A 179 5.62 9.67 8.59
CA MET A 179 4.22 9.33 8.84
C MET A 179 3.75 8.24 7.88
N LEU A 180 3.09 7.22 8.40
CA LEU A 180 2.44 6.16 7.63
C LEU A 180 0.94 6.18 7.89
N PHE A 181 0.13 6.27 6.85
CA PHE A 181 -1.32 6.08 6.93
C PHE A 181 -1.94 5.77 5.58
N SER A 182 -3.13 5.16 5.58
CA SER A 182 -3.89 4.88 4.37
C SER A 182 -4.76 6.06 3.95
N ASN A 183 -4.81 6.36 2.66
CA ASN A 183 -5.63 7.42 2.08
C ASN A 183 -6.19 7.01 0.71
N PRO A 184 -7.50 6.73 0.61
CA PRO A 184 -8.52 6.69 1.65
C PRO A 184 -8.24 5.67 2.76
N CYS A 185 -8.65 6.01 3.98
CA CYS A 185 -8.31 5.24 5.17
C CYS A 185 -9.15 3.95 5.32
N ASN A 186 -8.50 2.85 5.55
CA ASN A 186 -9.10 1.61 6.00
C ASN A 186 -8.85 1.44 7.52
N PRO A 187 -9.86 1.50 8.43
CA PRO A 187 -11.27 1.15 8.15
C PRO A 187 -12.24 2.33 8.07
N THR A 188 -11.81 3.57 8.31
CA THR A 188 -12.73 4.69 8.58
C THR A 188 -13.41 5.23 7.31
N GLY A 189 -12.84 4.97 6.13
CA GLY A 189 -13.28 5.57 4.87
C GLY A 189 -12.96 7.06 4.74
N GLN A 190 -12.29 7.66 5.72
CA GLN A 190 -11.87 9.06 5.66
C GLN A 190 -10.85 9.26 4.55
N ARG A 191 -10.95 10.41 3.91
CA ARG A 191 -10.11 10.79 2.79
C ARG A 191 -9.60 12.22 2.96
N LEU A 192 -8.32 12.39 2.71
CA LEU A 192 -7.71 13.68 2.45
C LEU A 192 -7.58 13.85 0.94
N GLY A 193 -8.21 14.85 0.37
CA GLY A 193 -8.23 15.07 -1.08
C GLY A 193 -8.14 16.54 -1.44
N GLY A 194 -7.87 16.85 -2.72
CA GLY A 194 -7.84 18.20 -3.23
C GLY A 194 -6.92 19.13 -2.42
N HIS A 195 -7.49 20.22 -1.91
CA HIS A 195 -6.74 21.24 -1.15
C HIS A 195 -6.13 20.69 0.15
N GLU A 196 -6.87 19.85 0.91
CA GLU A 196 -6.35 19.28 2.16
C GLU A 196 -5.12 18.39 1.93
N LEU A 197 -5.09 17.64 0.82
CA LEU A 197 -3.95 16.84 0.45
C LEU A 197 -2.74 17.72 0.07
N SER A 198 -2.97 18.81 -0.63
CA SER A 198 -1.91 19.79 -0.95
C SER A 198 -1.35 20.44 0.31
N GLU A 199 -2.21 20.87 1.24
CA GLU A 199 -1.78 21.41 2.54
C GLU A 199 -0.98 20.38 3.35
N LEU A 200 -1.35 19.09 3.28
CA LEU A 200 -0.61 18.02 3.95
C LEU A 200 0.82 17.91 3.39
N LEU A 201 0.99 17.96 2.07
CA LEU A 201 2.30 17.93 1.45
C LEU A 201 3.13 19.18 1.81
N ASP A 202 2.48 20.35 1.95
CA ASP A 202 3.14 21.55 2.44
C ASP A 202 3.63 21.39 3.88
N VAL A 203 2.85 20.75 4.74
CA VAL A 203 3.30 20.36 6.09
C VAL A 203 4.54 19.47 6.02
N ALA A 204 4.51 18.43 5.18
CA ALA A 204 5.63 17.52 5.01
C ALA A 204 6.91 18.25 4.56
N ARG A 205 6.82 19.15 3.59
CA ARG A 205 7.95 19.98 3.12
C ARG A 205 8.53 20.84 4.23
N ARG A 206 7.66 21.61 4.93
CA ARG A 206 8.10 22.53 5.99
C ARG A 206 8.72 21.81 7.19
N THR A 207 8.16 20.67 7.57
CA THR A 207 8.61 19.89 8.73
C THR A 207 9.70 18.88 8.38
N ARG A 208 9.98 18.66 7.10
CA ARG A 208 10.86 17.59 6.58
C ARG A 208 10.42 16.19 7.06
N CYS A 209 9.13 15.99 7.26
CA CYS A 209 8.54 14.71 7.61
C CYS A 209 8.22 13.92 6.35
N ASN A 210 8.73 12.70 6.24
CA ASN A 210 8.42 11.84 5.10
C ASN A 210 6.99 11.29 5.23
N LEU A 211 6.16 11.49 4.21
CA LEU A 211 4.83 10.90 4.14
C LEU A 211 4.89 9.57 3.39
N ILE A 212 4.36 8.53 3.99
CA ILE A 212 4.19 7.20 3.41
C ILE A 212 2.68 6.99 3.30
N LEU A 213 2.15 7.17 2.09
CA LEU A 213 0.72 7.11 1.81
C LEU A 213 0.37 5.78 1.16
N ASP A 214 -0.44 4.99 1.86
CA ASP A 214 -1.00 3.75 1.33
C ASP A 214 -2.28 4.10 0.55
N GLU A 215 -2.19 4.09 -0.78
CA GLU A 215 -3.25 4.52 -1.70
C GLU A 215 -4.01 3.34 -2.34
N PHE A 216 -4.02 2.17 -1.72
CA PHE A 216 -4.70 1.00 -2.26
C PHE A 216 -6.19 1.19 -2.51
N TYR A 217 -6.81 2.23 -1.93
CA TYR A 217 -8.22 2.57 -2.12
C TYR A 217 -8.43 3.87 -2.90
N SER A 218 -7.44 4.35 -3.64
CA SER A 218 -7.48 5.62 -4.38
C SER A 218 -8.58 5.71 -5.45
N HIS A 219 -9.12 4.56 -5.89
CA HIS A 219 -10.26 4.49 -6.83
C HIS A 219 -11.63 4.33 -6.12
N TYR A 220 -11.68 4.24 -4.80
CA TYR A 220 -12.93 4.03 -4.03
C TYR A 220 -13.48 5.36 -3.53
N LEU A 221 -13.90 6.22 -4.49
CA LEU A 221 -14.42 7.55 -4.23
C LEU A 221 -15.94 7.56 -4.50
N TYR A 222 -16.75 7.55 -3.44
CA TYR A 222 -18.20 7.38 -3.53
C TYR A 222 -18.98 8.69 -3.65
N ASP A 223 -18.33 9.82 -3.56
CA ASP A 223 -18.88 11.16 -3.68
C ASP A 223 -18.88 11.71 -5.12
N HIS A 224 -18.55 10.86 -6.09
CA HIS A 224 -18.48 11.17 -7.51
C HIS A 224 -19.44 10.29 -8.34
N PRO A 225 -19.88 10.76 -9.53
CA PRO A 225 -20.70 9.96 -10.44
C PRO A 225 -20.02 8.65 -10.85
N ILE A 226 -20.80 7.57 -10.91
CA ILE A 226 -20.32 6.23 -11.27
C ILE A 226 -19.76 6.20 -12.71
N ASP A 227 -20.29 7.00 -13.60
CA ASP A 227 -19.95 6.99 -15.03
C ASP A 227 -18.55 7.54 -15.35
N ASN A 228 -17.95 8.25 -14.42
CA ASN A 228 -16.56 8.72 -14.51
C ASN A 228 -15.96 8.81 -13.12
N PRO A 229 -15.68 7.67 -12.48
CA PRO A 229 -15.11 7.67 -11.14
C PRO A 229 -13.69 8.25 -11.21
N PRO A 230 -13.43 9.38 -10.54
CA PRO A 230 -12.08 9.88 -10.43
C PRO A 230 -11.27 8.96 -9.55
N SER A 231 -9.97 9.02 -9.69
CA SER A 231 -9.03 8.51 -8.69
C SER A 231 -8.27 9.69 -8.09
N GLU A 232 -7.90 9.58 -6.82
CA GLU A 232 -7.06 10.57 -6.15
C GLU A 232 -5.72 9.98 -5.75
N SER A 233 -4.68 10.79 -5.87
CA SER A 233 -3.34 10.41 -5.41
C SER A 233 -2.57 11.65 -4.99
N ALA A 234 -1.73 11.49 -3.98
CA ALA A 234 -0.75 12.51 -3.59
C ALA A 234 0.19 12.91 -4.74
N ALA A 235 0.33 12.05 -5.74
CA ALA A 235 1.10 12.36 -6.95
C ALA A 235 0.64 13.66 -7.64
N ALA A 236 -0.63 14.04 -7.50
CA ALA A 236 -1.15 15.30 -8.04
C ALA A 236 -0.66 16.55 -7.31
N ALA A 237 -0.29 16.41 -6.03
CA ALA A 237 0.15 17.50 -5.16
C ALA A 237 1.68 17.53 -4.96
N VAL A 238 2.41 16.51 -5.42
CA VAL A 238 3.88 16.50 -5.45
C VAL A 238 4.37 17.53 -6.45
N GLU A 239 5.20 18.48 -6.03
CA GLU A 239 5.82 19.48 -6.90
C GLU A 239 7.00 18.93 -7.66
N ASP A 240 7.98 18.38 -6.93
CA ASP A 240 9.14 17.70 -7.50
C ASP A 240 9.22 16.25 -7.01
N VAL A 241 9.15 15.30 -7.94
CA VAL A 241 9.13 13.85 -7.67
C VAL A 241 10.41 13.33 -6.99
N ASN A 242 11.49 14.08 -7.00
CA ASN A 242 12.77 13.71 -6.40
C ASN A 242 13.12 14.52 -5.14
N VAL A 243 12.35 15.56 -4.82
CA VAL A 243 12.62 16.46 -3.68
C VAL A 243 11.56 16.32 -2.60
N ASP A 244 10.29 16.22 -2.99
CA ASP A 244 9.20 16.12 -2.02
C ASP A 244 9.30 14.83 -1.20
N PRO A 245 9.13 14.93 0.14
CA PRO A 245 9.32 13.78 1.02
C PRO A 245 8.08 12.88 1.05
N VAL A 246 7.69 12.35 -0.11
CA VAL A 246 6.46 11.57 -0.30
C VAL A 246 6.75 10.22 -0.94
N LEU A 247 6.29 9.16 -0.29
CA LEU A 247 6.21 7.81 -0.83
C LEU A 247 4.74 7.42 -0.99
N ILE A 248 4.39 6.90 -2.16
CA ILE A 248 3.05 6.39 -2.46
C ILE A 248 3.16 4.88 -2.63
N VAL A 249 2.36 4.13 -1.88
CA VAL A 249 2.27 2.66 -1.99
C VAL A 249 0.92 2.31 -2.56
N ASP A 250 0.91 1.60 -3.69
CA ASP A 250 -0.31 1.14 -4.34
C ASP A 250 -0.05 -0.18 -5.08
N GLY A 251 -1.06 -0.76 -5.72
CA GLY A 251 -0.90 -2.01 -6.45
C GLY A 251 -2.19 -2.61 -6.95
N LEU A 252 -2.07 -3.77 -7.57
CA LEU A 252 -3.19 -4.45 -8.23
C LEU A 252 -4.24 -5.01 -7.27
N THR A 253 -3.98 -5.01 -5.96
CA THR A 253 -4.81 -5.72 -4.96
C THR A 253 -6.24 -5.20 -4.89
N LYS A 254 -6.42 -3.88 -4.81
CA LYS A 254 -7.73 -3.24 -4.58
C LYS A 254 -8.20 -2.51 -5.83
N ASN A 255 -7.49 -1.50 -6.27
CA ASN A 255 -7.87 -0.66 -7.39
C ASN A 255 -8.07 -1.45 -8.71
N TRP A 256 -7.27 -2.46 -8.99
CA TRP A 256 -7.42 -3.36 -10.16
C TRP A 256 -8.14 -4.68 -9.85
N ARG A 257 -8.48 -4.94 -8.57
CA ARG A 257 -9.22 -6.13 -8.13
C ARG A 257 -8.51 -7.47 -8.44
N TYR A 258 -7.15 -7.50 -8.28
CA TYR A 258 -6.32 -8.69 -8.41
C TYR A 258 -5.60 -9.01 -7.08
N PRO A 259 -6.31 -9.27 -5.98
CA PRO A 259 -5.68 -9.47 -4.66
C PRO A 259 -4.74 -10.68 -4.62
N GLY A 260 -5.03 -11.71 -5.40
CA GLY A 260 -4.22 -12.94 -5.49
C GLY A 260 -2.89 -12.77 -6.24
N TRP A 261 -2.73 -11.72 -7.06
CA TRP A 261 -1.51 -11.54 -7.86
C TRP A 261 -0.31 -11.07 -7.05
N ARG A 262 -0.56 -10.54 -5.87
CA ARG A 262 0.51 -10.05 -4.99
C ARG A 262 1.49 -9.14 -5.72
N LEU A 263 1.01 -8.12 -6.44
CA LEU A 263 1.82 -7.15 -7.14
C LEU A 263 1.46 -5.72 -6.71
N SER A 264 2.47 -4.98 -6.32
CA SER A 264 2.36 -3.60 -5.86
C SER A 264 3.60 -2.80 -6.25
N TRP A 265 3.54 -1.50 -6.06
CA TRP A 265 4.63 -0.57 -6.30
C TRP A 265 4.72 0.49 -5.22
N THR A 266 5.90 1.05 -5.10
CA THR A 266 6.16 2.25 -4.32
C THR A 266 6.74 3.30 -5.25
N LEU A 267 6.12 4.50 -5.29
CA LEU A 267 6.64 5.67 -5.98
C LEU A 267 7.25 6.64 -4.97
N GLY A 268 8.29 7.35 -5.38
CA GLY A 268 8.91 8.40 -4.57
C GLY A 268 10.24 8.88 -5.14
N PRO A 269 10.99 9.67 -4.37
CA PRO A 269 12.31 10.14 -4.77
C PRO A 269 13.25 8.97 -5.13
N LYS A 270 13.92 9.07 -6.26
CA LYS A 270 14.78 8.00 -6.79
C LYS A 270 15.82 7.48 -5.80
N ASP A 271 16.38 8.36 -4.98
CA ASP A 271 17.38 7.98 -3.98
C ASP A 271 16.76 7.12 -2.85
N VAL A 272 15.53 7.41 -2.48
CA VAL A 272 14.77 6.58 -1.51
C VAL A 272 14.37 5.27 -2.16
N VAL A 273 13.82 5.30 -3.38
CA VAL A 273 13.45 4.09 -4.14
C VAL A 273 14.64 3.16 -4.31
N GLY A 274 15.84 3.69 -4.58
CA GLY A 274 17.07 2.91 -4.63
C GLY A 274 17.35 2.15 -3.31
N ARG A 275 17.11 2.79 -2.17
CA ARG A 275 17.23 2.13 -0.84
C ARG A 275 16.20 1.03 -0.63
N LEU A 276 14.95 1.24 -1.10
CA LEU A 276 13.90 0.21 -1.02
C LEU A 276 14.26 -1.01 -1.87
N ILE A 277 14.80 -0.81 -3.07
CA ILE A 277 15.29 -1.89 -3.93
C ILE A 277 16.44 -2.64 -3.26
N SER A 278 17.38 -1.92 -2.65
CA SER A 278 18.47 -2.53 -1.90
C SER A 278 17.98 -3.35 -0.72
N ALA A 279 17.00 -2.85 0.04
CA ALA A 279 16.35 -3.60 1.11
C ALA A 279 15.66 -4.87 0.59
N GLY A 280 14.99 -4.80 -0.56
CA GLY A 280 14.35 -5.93 -1.21
C GLY A 280 15.31 -7.07 -1.53
N SER A 281 16.59 -6.79 -1.78
CA SER A 281 17.57 -7.81 -2.14
C SER A 281 17.80 -8.86 -1.05
N PHE A 282 17.63 -8.49 0.21
CA PHE A 282 17.79 -9.40 1.35
C PHE A 282 16.48 -9.75 2.06
N LEU A 283 15.38 -9.00 1.79
CA LEU A 283 14.08 -9.25 2.42
C LEU A 283 13.22 -10.25 1.65
N ASP A 284 13.11 -10.09 0.32
CA ASP A 284 12.14 -10.84 -0.48
C ASP A 284 12.64 -11.26 -1.88
N GLY A 285 13.79 -10.79 -2.33
CA GLY A 285 14.40 -11.14 -3.60
C GLY A 285 13.68 -10.61 -4.86
N GLY A 286 12.57 -9.90 -4.69
CA GLY A 286 11.80 -9.32 -5.79
C GLY A 286 10.50 -10.06 -6.12
N PRO A 287 9.61 -9.43 -6.94
CA PRO A 287 8.32 -9.98 -7.30
C PRO A 287 8.41 -11.00 -8.44
N ALA A 288 7.39 -11.88 -8.54
CA ALA A 288 7.31 -12.94 -9.55
C ALA A 288 7.38 -12.39 -10.97
N HIS A 289 8.33 -12.88 -11.78
CA HIS A 289 8.59 -12.42 -13.14
C HIS A 289 7.36 -12.49 -14.07
N PRO A 290 6.67 -13.64 -14.20
CA PRO A 290 5.56 -13.76 -15.15
C PRO A 290 4.38 -12.83 -14.80
N LEU A 291 4.11 -12.59 -13.51
CA LEU A 291 3.03 -11.70 -13.10
C LEU A 291 3.36 -10.24 -13.39
N GLN A 292 4.63 -9.85 -13.37
CA GLN A 292 5.03 -8.52 -13.77
C GLN A 292 4.76 -8.25 -15.24
N LEU A 293 5.09 -9.19 -16.12
CA LEU A 293 4.80 -9.08 -17.55
C LEU A 293 3.30 -9.00 -17.84
N ALA A 294 2.52 -9.86 -17.17
CA ALA A 294 1.06 -9.87 -17.31
C ALA A 294 0.40 -8.58 -16.81
N ALA A 295 1.03 -7.86 -15.88
CA ALA A 295 0.50 -6.62 -15.31
C ALA A 295 0.67 -5.40 -16.23
N ILE A 296 1.66 -5.37 -17.12
CA ILE A 296 1.97 -4.20 -17.94
C ILE A 296 0.75 -3.68 -18.71
N PRO A 297 -0.01 -4.51 -19.44
CA PRO A 297 -1.18 -4.02 -20.17
C PRO A 297 -2.31 -3.53 -19.28
N LEU A 298 -2.39 -3.95 -18.01
CA LEU A 298 -3.40 -3.47 -17.07
C LEU A 298 -3.13 -2.02 -16.60
N LEU A 299 -1.93 -1.52 -16.83
CA LEU A 299 -1.50 -0.17 -16.43
C LEU A 299 -1.49 0.82 -17.59
N ASP A 300 -1.99 0.42 -18.76
CA ASP A 300 -2.21 1.34 -19.86
C ASP A 300 -3.21 2.44 -19.40
N PRO A 301 -2.83 3.73 -19.45
CA PRO A 301 -3.72 4.82 -19.02
C PRO A 301 -5.06 4.89 -19.75
N ALA A 302 -5.17 4.25 -20.91
CA ALA A 302 -6.43 4.17 -21.67
C ALA A 302 -7.38 3.07 -21.15
N VAL A 303 -6.85 2.12 -20.33
CA VAL A 303 -7.58 0.95 -19.84
C VAL A 303 -7.70 0.97 -18.32
N ALA A 304 -6.67 1.45 -17.65
CA ALA A 304 -6.57 1.45 -16.18
C ALA A 304 -7.53 2.43 -15.50
#